data_4339ad1a8b3b0efb74bab4e09ea049be
#
_entry.id   4339ad1a8b3b0efb74bab4e09ea049be
#
_cell.length_a   1.000
_cell.length_b   1.000
_cell.length_c   1.000
_cell.angle_alpha   90.00
_cell.angle_beta   90.00
_cell.angle_gamma   90.00
#
_symmetry.space_group_name_H-M   'P 1'
#
loop_
_entity.id
_entity.type
_entity.pdbx_description
1 polymer ?
#
loop_
_entity_poly.entity_id
_entity_poly.type
_entity_poly.pdbx_seq_one_letter_code
_entity_poly.pdbx_strand_id
1 'polypeptide(L)'
;MATVMSFATATNGTRETERSISDDPNDLPIDIALGLPGPLPDGEQILWHGKPDRAALARYLFRWPWLTGYFALFALLPIAATARAGASVAQIAFSPLLLLPVALPIAGLVLLFAWLLSRTTTYVITDRRVVFQVGVAFTRTINIPLALVTDVSSRERKRGIDIALTLRRPNKIAWLALWPHARSTKFSAPVPMLRALPPASPAAAILADAVRRAAAGAVHAPRIERSPVGISARPEHV
;
A
#
# COMPACT_ATOMS: atom_id res chain seq x y z
N MET A 1 -0.78 -41.16 67.68
CA MET A 1 -1.83 -40.29 67.11
C MET A 1 -1.27 -38.89 66.96
N ALA A 2 -0.79 -38.52 65.80
CA ALA A 2 -0.24 -37.21 65.55
C ALA A 2 -0.77 -36.76 64.21
N THR A 3 -1.61 -35.75 64.24
CA THR A 3 -2.20 -35.09 63.07
C THR A 3 -1.22 -34.07 62.53
N VAL A 4 -0.71 -34.27 61.32
CA VAL A 4 0.15 -33.31 60.63
C VAL A 4 -0.72 -32.37 59.79
N MET A 5 -0.76 -31.11 60.20
CA MET A 5 -1.33 -30.03 59.42
C MET A 5 -0.37 -29.65 58.29
N SER A 6 -0.76 -29.84 57.03
CA SER A 6 -0.03 -29.36 55.86
C SER A 6 -0.46 -27.93 55.53
N PHE A 7 0.44 -27.01 55.60
CA PHE A 7 0.30 -25.62 55.12
C PHE A 7 0.43 -25.60 53.60
N ALA A 8 -0.61 -25.32 52.87
CA ALA A 8 -0.53 -25.04 51.45
C ALA A 8 -0.08 -23.60 51.24
N THR A 9 1.14 -23.44 50.74
CA THR A 9 1.70 -22.17 50.28
C THR A 9 1.05 -21.81 48.93
N ALA A 10 0.22 -20.80 48.90
CA ALA A 10 -0.31 -20.23 47.66
C ALA A 10 0.78 -19.45 46.96
N THR A 11 1.43 -20.06 45.96
CA THR A 11 2.26 -19.37 44.99
C THR A 11 1.38 -18.64 43.99
N ASN A 12 1.42 -17.33 44.10
CA ASN A 12 0.77 -16.41 43.16
C ASN A 12 1.53 -16.46 41.81
N GLY A 13 1.17 -17.41 40.97
CA GLY A 13 1.70 -17.55 39.63
C GLY A 13 1.12 -16.49 38.73
N THR A 14 1.89 -15.44 38.47
CA THR A 14 1.74 -14.59 37.29
C THR A 14 1.64 -15.49 36.08
N ARG A 15 0.44 -15.61 35.52
CA ARG A 15 0.23 -16.21 34.20
C ARG A 15 0.81 -15.24 33.17
N GLU A 16 2.11 -15.29 32.96
CA GLU A 16 2.68 -14.94 31.67
C GLU A 16 2.03 -15.87 30.65
N THR A 17 1.20 -15.28 29.82
CA THR A 17 0.63 -15.96 28.65
C THR A 17 1.81 -16.14 27.70
N GLU A 18 2.56 -17.22 27.87
CA GLU A 18 3.43 -17.75 26.82
C GLU A 18 2.53 -18.02 25.63
N ARG A 19 2.57 -17.10 24.65
CA ARG A 19 2.06 -17.39 23.31
C ARG A 19 2.96 -18.50 22.78
N SER A 20 2.50 -19.72 22.85
CA SER A 20 3.14 -20.83 22.13
C SER A 20 3.14 -20.43 20.66
N ILE A 21 4.33 -20.20 20.12
CA ILE A 21 4.53 -20.11 18.68
C ILE A 21 4.25 -21.54 18.21
N SER A 22 3.07 -21.77 17.63
CA SER A 22 2.78 -23.02 16.97
C SER A 22 3.69 -23.11 15.74
N ASP A 23 4.38 -24.22 15.58
CA ASP A 23 5.25 -24.49 14.43
C ASP A 23 4.46 -24.78 13.14
N ASP A 24 3.15 -24.55 13.14
CA ASP A 24 2.33 -24.68 11.93
C ASP A 24 2.55 -23.41 11.06
N PRO A 25 3.07 -23.55 9.83
CA PRO A 25 3.27 -22.42 8.92
C PRO A 25 1.98 -21.67 8.56
N ASN A 26 0.81 -22.23 8.89
CA ASN A 26 -0.47 -21.55 8.74
C ASN A 26 -0.87 -20.70 9.97
N ASP A 27 -0.22 -20.88 11.10
CA ASP A 27 -0.47 -20.17 12.36
C ASP A 27 0.44 -18.94 12.55
N LEU A 28 0.98 -18.39 11.47
CA LEU A 28 1.71 -17.13 11.55
C LEU A 28 0.80 -16.04 12.13
N PRO A 29 1.27 -15.27 13.13
CA PRO A 29 0.53 -14.12 13.62
C PRO A 29 0.02 -13.28 12.46
N ILE A 30 -1.22 -12.86 12.50
CA ILE A 30 -1.89 -12.11 11.42
C ILE A 30 -1.01 -10.94 10.93
N ASP A 31 -0.26 -10.33 11.83
CA ASP A 31 0.66 -9.23 11.57
C ASP A 31 1.78 -9.63 10.60
N ILE A 32 2.38 -10.81 10.79
CA ILE A 32 3.43 -11.35 9.92
C ILE A 32 2.82 -11.83 8.59
N ALA A 33 1.66 -12.49 8.63
CA ALA A 33 0.95 -12.93 7.43
C ALA A 33 0.53 -11.76 6.53
N LEU A 34 0.26 -10.59 7.11
CA LEU A 34 -0.02 -9.35 6.38
C LEU A 34 1.25 -8.62 5.95
N GLY A 35 2.44 -9.12 6.33
CA GLY A 35 3.73 -8.54 5.98
C GLY A 35 4.05 -7.24 6.72
N LEU A 36 3.49 -7.03 7.88
CA LEU A 36 3.88 -5.94 8.76
C LEU A 36 5.33 -6.16 9.24
N PRO A 37 6.11 -5.10 9.43
CA PRO A 37 7.54 -5.22 9.82
C PRO A 37 7.75 -5.75 11.25
N GLY A 38 6.70 -6.05 11.96
CA GLY A 38 6.69 -6.57 13.33
C GLY A 38 5.27 -6.65 13.88
N PRO A 39 5.11 -7.19 15.09
CA PRO A 39 3.82 -7.25 15.75
C PRO A 39 3.20 -5.85 15.90
N LEU A 40 1.88 -5.78 15.87
CA LEU A 40 1.18 -4.53 16.11
C LEU A 40 1.49 -4.04 17.55
N PRO A 41 1.67 -2.73 17.75
CA PRO A 41 1.74 -2.16 19.09
C PRO A 41 0.51 -2.48 19.93
N ASP A 42 0.69 -2.56 21.24
CA ASP A 42 -0.41 -2.87 22.16
C ASP A 42 -1.60 -1.91 21.98
N GLY A 43 -2.78 -2.48 21.82
CA GLY A 43 -4.01 -1.76 21.61
C GLY A 43 -4.21 -1.17 20.21
N GLU A 44 -3.34 -1.45 19.23
CA GLU A 44 -3.60 -1.11 17.83
C GLU A 44 -4.41 -2.22 17.15
N GLN A 45 -5.49 -1.87 16.45
CA GLN A 45 -6.39 -2.82 15.79
C GLN A 45 -6.38 -2.64 14.28
N ILE A 46 -6.38 -3.77 13.56
CA ILE A 46 -6.55 -3.78 12.11
C ILE A 46 -8.03 -3.61 11.79
N LEU A 47 -8.36 -2.52 11.10
CA LEU A 47 -9.72 -2.25 10.66
C LEU A 47 -10.02 -2.86 9.30
N TRP A 48 -9.00 -2.91 8.43
CA TRP A 48 -9.14 -3.46 7.10
C TRP A 48 -7.77 -3.77 6.49
N HIS A 49 -7.71 -4.79 5.65
CA HIS A 49 -6.57 -5.08 4.80
C HIS A 49 -7.01 -5.50 3.40
N GLY A 50 -6.14 -5.32 2.41
CA GLY A 50 -6.44 -5.71 1.04
C GLY A 50 -5.26 -5.54 0.10
N LYS A 51 -5.44 -6.10 -1.10
CA LYS A 51 -4.45 -6.08 -2.19
C LYS A 51 -5.06 -5.41 -3.42
N PRO A 52 -4.22 -4.79 -4.28
CA PRO A 52 -4.70 -4.25 -5.54
C PRO A 52 -5.09 -5.36 -6.51
N ASP A 53 -6.14 -5.10 -7.31
CA ASP A 53 -6.53 -5.97 -8.41
C ASP A 53 -5.56 -5.82 -9.59
N ARG A 54 -5.04 -6.95 -10.09
CA ARG A 54 -4.05 -6.99 -11.19
C ARG A 54 -4.59 -6.44 -12.51
N ALA A 55 -5.86 -6.70 -12.83
CA ALA A 55 -6.46 -6.26 -14.09
C ALA A 55 -6.70 -4.75 -14.08
N ALA A 56 -7.11 -4.21 -12.92
CA ALA A 56 -7.22 -2.77 -12.72
C ALA A 56 -5.85 -2.10 -12.77
N LEU A 57 -4.79 -2.68 -12.17
CA LEU A 57 -3.42 -2.17 -12.27
C LEU A 57 -2.93 -2.14 -13.72
N ALA A 58 -3.06 -3.22 -14.47
CA ALA A 58 -2.66 -3.28 -15.87
C ALA A 58 -3.37 -2.20 -16.69
N ARG A 59 -4.68 -2.02 -16.46
CA ARG A 59 -5.47 -1.07 -17.22
C ARG A 59 -5.19 0.39 -16.92
N TYR A 60 -5.03 0.74 -15.63
CA TYR A 60 -4.99 2.14 -15.20
C TYR A 60 -3.59 2.64 -14.90
N LEU A 61 -2.72 1.81 -14.32
CA LEU A 61 -1.37 2.19 -13.99
C LEU A 61 -0.46 2.16 -15.22
N PHE A 62 -0.50 1.07 -15.97
CA PHE A 62 0.30 0.89 -17.19
C PHE A 62 -0.38 1.46 -18.44
N ARG A 63 -1.57 2.07 -18.29
CA ARG A 63 -2.29 2.71 -19.40
C ARG A 63 -2.47 1.78 -20.60
N TRP A 64 -2.81 0.53 -20.34
CA TRP A 64 -2.98 -0.50 -21.38
C TRP A 64 -3.70 -0.02 -22.65
N PRO A 65 -4.79 0.78 -22.59
CA PRO A 65 -5.45 1.26 -23.80
C PRO A 65 -4.56 2.16 -24.67
N TRP A 66 -3.61 2.90 -24.07
CA TRP A 66 -2.66 3.71 -24.80
C TRP A 66 -1.59 2.88 -25.48
N LEU A 67 -1.14 1.81 -24.82
CA LEU A 67 -0.19 0.86 -25.39
C LEU A 67 -0.79 0.15 -26.62
N THR A 68 -2.05 -0.31 -26.53
CA THR A 68 -2.74 -0.90 -27.69
C THR A 68 -2.97 0.09 -28.81
N GLY A 69 -3.34 1.33 -28.49
CA GLY A 69 -3.49 2.41 -29.49
C GLY A 69 -2.18 2.73 -30.20
N TYR A 70 -1.06 2.75 -29.45
CA TYR A 70 0.27 2.95 -30.01
C TYR A 70 0.63 1.85 -31.04
N PHE A 71 0.47 0.57 -30.67
CA PHE A 71 0.73 -0.53 -31.60
C PHE A 71 -0.24 -0.57 -32.77
N ALA A 72 -1.49 -0.20 -32.57
CA ALA A 72 -2.47 -0.08 -33.66
C ALA A 72 -2.06 1.01 -34.66
N LEU A 73 -1.53 2.15 -34.19
CA LEU A 73 -1.01 3.20 -35.05
C LEU A 73 0.22 2.72 -35.83
N PHE A 74 1.16 2.03 -35.15
CA PHE A 74 2.35 1.49 -35.80
C PHE A 74 2.03 0.38 -36.83
N ALA A 75 0.91 -0.32 -36.67
CA ALA A 75 0.44 -1.32 -37.61
C ALA A 75 0.11 -0.72 -39.01
N LEU A 76 -0.17 0.58 -39.06
CA LEU A 76 -0.39 1.27 -40.34
C LEU A 76 0.88 1.32 -41.22
N LEU A 77 2.08 1.26 -40.63
CA LEU A 77 3.35 1.30 -41.38
C LEU A 77 3.53 0.08 -42.30
N PRO A 78 3.49 -1.17 -41.80
CA PRO A 78 3.61 -2.33 -42.67
C PRO A 78 2.42 -2.46 -43.63
N ILE A 79 1.20 -2.06 -43.22
CA ILE A 79 0.04 -2.00 -44.11
C ILE A 79 0.32 -1.07 -45.30
N ALA A 80 0.76 0.16 -45.04
CA ALA A 80 1.05 1.13 -46.08
C ALA A 80 2.24 0.70 -46.96
N ALA A 81 3.26 0.10 -46.39
CA ALA A 81 4.43 -0.37 -47.13
C ALA A 81 4.07 -1.51 -48.10
N THR A 82 3.34 -2.51 -47.64
CA THR A 82 2.89 -3.64 -48.49
C THR A 82 1.89 -3.21 -49.54
N ALA A 83 0.95 -2.29 -49.22
CA ALA A 83 0.02 -1.73 -50.19
C ALA A 83 0.74 -0.97 -51.32
N ARG A 84 1.74 -0.13 -50.98
CA ARG A 84 2.54 0.59 -52.00
C ARG A 84 3.37 -0.34 -52.85
N ALA A 85 3.81 -1.49 -52.33
CA ALA A 85 4.55 -2.50 -53.05
C ALA A 85 3.67 -3.34 -54.03
N GLY A 86 2.38 -3.07 -54.11
CA GLY A 86 1.43 -3.82 -54.94
C GLY A 86 1.15 -5.23 -54.44
N ALA A 87 1.30 -5.45 -53.14
CA ALA A 87 1.04 -6.76 -52.52
C ALA A 87 -0.42 -7.18 -52.62
N SER A 88 -0.67 -8.48 -52.53
CA SER A 88 -2.03 -9.01 -52.49
C SER A 88 -2.78 -8.57 -51.25
N VAL A 89 -4.13 -8.55 -51.29
CA VAL A 89 -4.98 -8.19 -50.15
C VAL A 89 -4.63 -9.03 -48.89
N ALA A 90 -4.33 -10.32 -49.08
CA ALA A 90 -3.94 -11.18 -47.99
C ALA A 90 -2.60 -10.74 -47.35
N GLN A 91 -1.60 -10.40 -48.15
CA GLN A 91 -0.29 -9.90 -47.63
C GLN A 91 -0.44 -8.59 -46.87
N ILE A 92 -1.29 -7.67 -47.38
CA ILE A 92 -1.59 -6.41 -46.69
C ILE A 92 -2.28 -6.69 -45.34
N ALA A 93 -3.29 -7.58 -45.33
CA ALA A 93 -4.04 -7.91 -44.12
C ALA A 93 -3.17 -8.56 -43.04
N PHE A 94 -2.20 -9.38 -43.41
CA PHE A 94 -1.29 -10.06 -42.47
C PHE A 94 -0.03 -9.26 -42.11
N SER A 95 0.26 -8.16 -42.80
CA SER A 95 1.44 -7.35 -42.56
C SER A 95 1.59 -6.82 -41.13
N PRO A 96 0.51 -6.47 -40.34
CA PRO A 96 0.66 -6.08 -38.94
C PRO A 96 1.25 -7.16 -38.03
N LEU A 97 1.20 -8.44 -38.43
CA LEU A 97 1.80 -9.53 -37.65
C LEU A 97 3.31 -9.38 -37.49
N LEU A 98 3.98 -8.61 -38.37
CA LEU A 98 5.39 -8.25 -38.24
C LEU A 98 5.71 -7.50 -36.94
N LEU A 99 4.73 -6.89 -36.29
CA LEU A 99 4.89 -6.22 -35.01
C LEU A 99 4.79 -7.16 -33.80
N LEU A 100 4.27 -8.38 -33.96
CA LEU A 100 4.07 -9.32 -32.85
C LEU A 100 5.35 -9.64 -32.09
N PRO A 101 6.54 -9.85 -32.72
CA PRO A 101 7.76 -10.13 -32.00
C PRO A 101 8.17 -9.02 -31.02
N VAL A 102 7.72 -7.79 -31.26
CA VAL A 102 7.98 -6.63 -30.37
C VAL A 102 6.81 -6.40 -29.43
N ALA A 103 5.59 -6.48 -29.93
CA ALA A 103 4.38 -6.17 -29.16
C ALA A 103 4.11 -7.19 -28.04
N LEU A 104 4.33 -8.49 -28.31
CA LEU A 104 4.07 -9.55 -27.35
C LEU A 104 5.01 -9.49 -26.11
N PRO A 105 6.35 -9.33 -26.26
CA PRO A 105 7.22 -9.17 -25.11
C PRO A 105 6.87 -7.94 -24.26
N ILE A 106 6.57 -6.81 -24.88
CA ILE A 106 6.18 -5.58 -24.17
C ILE A 106 4.86 -5.79 -23.40
N ALA A 107 3.86 -6.38 -24.06
CA ALA A 107 2.59 -6.71 -23.42
C ALA A 107 2.79 -7.70 -22.26
N GLY A 108 3.60 -8.74 -22.49
CA GLY A 108 3.95 -9.72 -21.47
C GLY A 108 4.64 -9.09 -20.26
N LEU A 109 5.59 -8.19 -20.50
CA LEU A 109 6.30 -7.47 -19.45
C LEU A 109 5.34 -6.60 -18.61
N VAL A 110 4.43 -5.86 -19.25
CA VAL A 110 3.43 -5.05 -18.56
C VAL A 110 2.52 -5.92 -17.69
N LEU A 111 2.04 -7.04 -18.21
CA LEU A 111 1.21 -7.98 -17.46
C LEU A 111 1.97 -8.63 -16.30
N LEU A 112 3.24 -8.99 -16.53
CA LEU A 112 4.12 -9.52 -15.50
C LEU A 112 4.30 -8.51 -14.36
N PHE A 113 4.61 -7.25 -14.67
CA PHE A 113 4.74 -6.20 -13.65
C PHE A 113 3.43 -5.96 -12.90
N ALA A 114 2.29 -5.92 -13.58
CA ALA A 114 0.99 -5.79 -12.94
C ALA A 114 0.71 -6.95 -11.98
N TRP A 115 1.08 -8.17 -12.39
CA TRP A 115 0.94 -9.37 -11.57
C TRP A 115 1.87 -9.32 -10.35
N LEU A 116 3.16 -8.99 -10.54
CA LEU A 116 4.11 -8.85 -9.44
C LEU A 116 3.63 -7.81 -8.43
N LEU A 117 3.27 -6.61 -8.90
CA LEU A 117 2.77 -5.54 -8.04
C LEU A 117 1.51 -5.95 -7.25
N SER A 118 0.58 -6.67 -7.89
CA SER A 118 -0.62 -7.12 -7.20
C SER A 118 -0.32 -8.17 -6.11
N ARG A 119 0.76 -8.94 -6.28
CA ARG A 119 1.18 -9.94 -5.29
C ARG A 119 1.99 -9.36 -4.15
N THR A 120 2.86 -8.41 -4.46
CA THR A 120 3.81 -7.84 -3.49
C THR A 120 3.30 -6.60 -2.78
N THR A 121 2.13 -6.09 -3.16
CA THR A 121 1.52 -4.93 -2.52
C THR A 121 0.41 -5.37 -1.58
N THR A 122 0.49 -4.91 -0.33
CA THR A 122 -0.58 -5.06 0.66
C THR A 122 -0.85 -3.71 1.30
N TYR A 123 -2.12 -3.38 1.48
CA TYR A 123 -2.57 -2.22 2.22
C TYR A 123 -3.22 -2.67 3.52
N VAL A 124 -2.86 -2.05 4.62
CA VAL A 124 -3.46 -2.29 5.93
C VAL A 124 -3.91 -0.96 6.51
N ILE A 125 -5.14 -0.89 6.96
CA ILE A 125 -5.71 0.26 7.67
C ILE A 125 -5.91 -0.16 9.12
N THR A 126 -5.25 0.55 10.02
CA THR A 126 -5.44 0.38 11.46
C THR A 126 -6.22 1.58 12.04
N ASP A 127 -6.51 1.53 13.31
CA ASP A 127 -7.11 2.65 14.06
C ASP A 127 -6.15 3.84 14.26
N ARG A 128 -4.81 3.66 13.99
CA ARG A 128 -3.77 4.68 14.20
C ARG A 128 -3.02 5.10 12.95
N ARG A 129 -2.88 4.22 11.95
CA ARG A 129 -2.08 4.46 10.75
C ARG A 129 -2.59 3.69 9.53
N VAL A 130 -2.15 4.11 8.35
CA VAL A 130 -2.25 3.34 7.13
C VAL A 130 -0.87 2.80 6.78
N VAL A 131 -0.77 1.51 6.57
CA VAL A 131 0.46 0.81 6.22
C VAL A 131 0.42 0.43 4.75
N PHE A 132 1.41 0.88 3.99
CA PHE A 132 1.65 0.48 2.62
C PHE A 132 2.84 -0.47 2.61
N GLN A 133 2.61 -1.73 2.33
CA GLN A 133 3.67 -2.65 1.98
C GLN A 133 3.77 -2.70 0.47
N VAL A 134 4.86 -2.20 -0.08
CA VAL A 134 5.08 -2.07 -1.51
C VAL A 134 6.48 -2.51 -1.89
N GLY A 135 6.65 -3.06 -3.07
CA GLY A 135 7.96 -3.40 -3.64
C GLY A 135 7.98 -4.73 -4.35
N VAL A 136 8.55 -4.74 -5.56
CA VAL A 136 8.69 -5.95 -6.38
C VAL A 136 10.00 -6.66 -6.07
N ALA A 137 11.11 -5.93 -5.99
CA ALA A 137 12.44 -6.47 -5.69
C ALA A 137 12.82 -6.31 -4.21
N PHE A 138 12.45 -5.16 -3.61
CA PHE A 138 12.69 -4.87 -2.20
C PHE A 138 11.38 -4.44 -1.56
N THR A 139 10.90 -5.23 -0.62
CA THR A 139 9.69 -4.88 0.14
C THR A 139 9.99 -3.70 1.05
N ARG A 140 9.21 -2.63 0.89
CA ARG A 140 9.26 -1.45 1.75
C ARG A 140 7.93 -1.26 2.43
N THR A 141 7.98 -0.98 3.72
CA THR A 141 6.79 -0.65 4.50
C THR A 141 6.78 0.85 4.77
N ILE A 142 5.72 1.52 4.35
CA ILE A 142 5.51 2.94 4.57
C ILE A 142 4.34 3.10 5.52
N ASN A 143 4.62 3.64 6.70
CA ASN A 143 3.62 3.92 7.72
C ASN A 143 3.18 5.37 7.64
N ILE A 144 1.88 5.61 7.50
CA ILE A 144 1.28 6.95 7.45
C ILE A 144 0.33 7.10 8.64
N PRO A 145 0.71 7.84 9.68
CA PRO A 145 -0.17 8.11 10.82
C PRO A 145 -1.45 8.81 10.36
N LEU A 146 -2.61 8.37 10.84
CA LEU A 146 -3.92 8.97 10.51
C LEU A 146 -3.98 10.44 10.92
N ALA A 147 -3.29 10.84 11.99
CA ALA A 147 -3.20 12.23 12.44
C ALA A 147 -2.55 13.18 11.40
N LEU A 148 -1.79 12.66 10.45
CA LEU A 148 -1.21 13.43 9.34
C LEU A 148 -2.13 13.52 8.13
N VAL A 149 -3.19 12.71 8.06
CA VAL A 149 -4.14 12.70 6.95
C VAL A 149 -5.15 13.83 7.16
N THR A 150 -5.19 14.76 6.22
CA THR A 150 -6.11 15.90 6.26
C THR A 150 -7.38 15.67 5.45
N ASP A 151 -7.29 14.85 4.40
CA ASP A 151 -8.43 14.53 3.54
C ASP A 151 -8.27 13.15 2.90
N VAL A 152 -9.39 12.48 2.69
CA VAL A 152 -9.47 11.20 2.00
C VAL A 152 -10.41 11.35 0.82
N SER A 153 -9.87 11.24 -0.38
CA SER A 153 -10.65 11.29 -1.61
C SER A 153 -10.63 9.94 -2.33
N SER A 154 -11.81 9.43 -2.66
CA SER A 154 -11.97 8.22 -3.43
C SER A 154 -12.34 8.54 -4.87
N ARG A 155 -11.83 7.76 -5.81
CA ARG A 155 -12.20 7.84 -7.21
C ARG A 155 -12.57 6.45 -7.72
N GLU A 156 -13.82 6.28 -8.03
CA GLU A 156 -14.30 5.07 -8.68
C GLU A 156 -13.85 5.00 -10.13
N ARG A 157 -13.52 3.80 -10.56
CA ARG A 157 -13.19 3.46 -11.94
C ARG A 157 -13.99 2.23 -12.35
N LYS A 158 -14.09 1.97 -13.65
CA LYS A 158 -14.87 0.81 -14.18
C LYS A 158 -14.47 -0.55 -13.57
N ARG A 159 -13.23 -0.70 -13.06
CA ARG A 159 -12.71 -1.96 -12.52
C ARG A 159 -12.02 -1.82 -11.17
N GLY A 160 -12.28 -0.74 -10.43
CA GLY A 160 -11.65 -0.58 -9.12
C GLY A 160 -11.84 0.80 -8.54
N ILE A 161 -11.39 0.96 -7.32
CA ILE A 161 -11.42 2.23 -6.59
C ILE A 161 -9.98 2.63 -6.28
N ASP A 162 -9.65 3.88 -6.53
CA ASP A 162 -8.42 4.54 -6.08
C ASP A 162 -8.75 5.46 -4.90
N ILE A 163 -8.05 5.33 -3.78
CA ILE A 163 -8.22 6.18 -2.60
C ILE A 163 -6.95 6.99 -2.40
N ALA A 164 -7.04 8.30 -2.42
CA ALA A 164 -5.92 9.20 -2.22
C ALA A 164 -5.95 9.81 -0.83
N LEU A 165 -4.78 9.87 -0.18
CA LEU A 165 -4.57 10.41 1.16
C LEU A 165 -3.86 11.76 1.05
N THR A 166 -4.58 12.85 1.30
CA THR A 166 -3.96 14.16 1.39
C THR A 166 -3.30 14.32 2.75
N LEU A 167 -1.99 14.59 2.76
CA LEU A 167 -1.23 14.70 3.99
C LEU A 167 -0.96 16.15 4.37
N ARG A 168 -0.91 16.44 5.67
CA ARG A 168 -0.46 17.71 6.22
C ARG A 168 0.97 17.99 5.77
N ARG A 169 1.27 19.22 5.42
CA ARG A 169 2.62 19.66 5.02
C ARG A 169 3.39 20.29 6.18
N PRO A 170 4.73 20.22 6.17
CA PRO A 170 5.61 19.52 5.23
C PRO A 170 5.61 18.00 5.46
N ASN A 171 5.55 17.18 4.39
CA ASN A 171 5.82 15.76 4.47
C ASN A 171 7.13 15.43 3.74
N LYS A 172 7.95 14.56 4.32
CA LYS A 172 9.25 14.16 3.78
C LYS A 172 9.20 12.85 2.99
N ILE A 173 8.03 12.43 2.52
CA ILE A 173 7.89 11.17 1.79
C ILE A 173 8.38 11.40 0.36
N ALA A 174 9.42 10.66 -0.04
CA ALA A 174 9.92 10.74 -1.41
C ALA A 174 8.92 10.12 -2.40
N TRP A 175 8.65 10.79 -3.52
CA TRP A 175 7.75 10.29 -4.56
C TRP A 175 8.15 8.90 -5.06
N LEU A 176 9.45 8.67 -5.26
CA LEU A 176 9.99 7.39 -5.72
C LEU A 176 9.74 6.24 -4.72
N ALA A 177 9.70 6.54 -3.42
CA ALA A 177 9.40 5.54 -2.40
C ALA A 177 7.93 5.08 -2.44
N LEU A 178 7.03 5.97 -2.86
CA LEU A 178 5.60 5.67 -3.03
C LEU A 178 5.26 5.13 -4.41
N TRP A 179 6.15 5.26 -5.40
CA TRP A 179 5.87 4.78 -6.75
C TRP A 179 5.66 3.26 -6.76
N PRO A 180 4.62 2.76 -7.45
CA PRO A 180 3.62 3.42 -8.29
C PRO A 180 2.35 3.88 -7.55
N HIS A 181 2.33 3.88 -6.21
CA HIS A 181 1.20 4.20 -5.35
C HIS A 181 1.12 5.69 -4.97
N ALA A 182 1.78 6.56 -5.73
CA ALA A 182 1.67 8.00 -5.62
C ALA A 182 0.79 8.59 -6.72
N ARG A 183 0.11 9.70 -6.43
CA ARG A 183 -0.58 10.48 -7.47
C ARG A 183 0.47 11.11 -8.39
N SER A 184 0.38 10.85 -9.70
CA SER A 184 1.43 11.18 -10.68
C SER A 184 1.63 12.67 -10.96
N THR A 185 0.76 13.56 -10.45
CA THR A 185 0.75 14.98 -10.84
C THR A 185 1.58 15.91 -9.96
N LYS A 186 2.12 15.43 -8.83
CA LYS A 186 2.85 16.29 -7.88
C LYS A 186 4.09 15.57 -7.35
N PHE A 187 5.24 15.79 -8.00
CA PHE A 187 6.51 15.21 -7.57
C PHE A 187 7.04 15.80 -6.26
N SER A 188 6.81 17.09 -6.03
CA SER A 188 7.27 17.81 -4.81
C SER A 188 6.43 17.54 -3.56
N ALA A 189 5.20 17.04 -3.74
CA ALA A 189 4.29 16.72 -2.64
C ALA A 189 3.48 15.48 -3.01
N PRO A 190 4.10 14.29 -2.93
CA PRO A 190 3.44 13.06 -3.32
C PRO A 190 2.24 12.79 -2.42
N VAL A 191 1.12 12.46 -3.06
CA VAL A 191 -0.12 12.06 -2.41
C VAL A 191 -0.18 10.53 -2.45
N PRO A 192 -0.03 9.85 -1.29
CA PRO A 192 -0.17 8.40 -1.24
C PRO A 192 -1.55 7.96 -1.72
N MET A 193 -1.60 6.85 -2.44
CA MET A 193 -2.85 6.31 -2.97
C MET A 193 -2.93 4.80 -2.78
N LEU A 194 -4.02 4.31 -2.21
CA LEU A 194 -4.41 2.91 -2.36
C LEU A 194 -5.00 2.77 -3.77
N ARG A 195 -4.32 2.02 -4.63
CA ARG A 195 -4.70 1.91 -6.04
C ARG A 195 -5.35 0.59 -6.35
N ALA A 196 -6.28 0.66 -7.31
CA ALA A 196 -6.87 -0.52 -7.94
C ALA A 196 -7.49 -1.49 -6.92
N LEU A 197 -8.13 -0.98 -5.88
CA LEU A 197 -8.90 -1.81 -4.97
C LEU A 197 -10.15 -2.35 -5.68
N PRO A 198 -10.65 -3.54 -5.29
CA PRO A 198 -11.90 -4.06 -5.83
C PRO A 198 -13.05 -3.04 -5.70
N PRO A 199 -13.98 -2.97 -6.68
CA PRO A 199 -15.07 -1.98 -6.68
C PRO A 199 -15.96 -2.03 -5.43
N ALA A 200 -16.15 -3.22 -4.85
CA ALA A 200 -16.95 -3.42 -3.63
C ALA A 200 -16.15 -3.25 -2.33
N SER A 201 -14.91 -2.71 -2.39
CA SER A 201 -14.08 -2.56 -1.20
C SER A 201 -14.63 -1.50 -0.24
N PRO A 202 -14.85 -1.81 1.03
CA PRO A 202 -15.28 -0.86 2.04
C PRO A 202 -14.15 0.06 2.53
N ALA A 203 -12.93 -0.09 1.99
CA ALA A 203 -11.74 0.60 2.45
C ALA A 203 -11.88 2.12 2.52
N ALA A 204 -12.58 2.74 1.56
CA ALA A 204 -12.79 4.19 1.53
C ALA A 204 -13.61 4.68 2.73
N ALA A 205 -14.70 3.99 3.04
CA ALA A 205 -15.58 4.34 4.17
C ALA A 205 -14.86 4.11 5.52
N ILE A 206 -14.20 2.95 5.66
CA ILE A 206 -13.45 2.59 6.88
C ILE A 206 -12.33 3.61 7.12
N LEU A 207 -11.59 3.98 6.06
CA LEU A 207 -10.48 4.93 6.17
C LEU A 207 -10.99 6.34 6.54
N ALA A 208 -12.06 6.81 5.89
CA ALA A 208 -12.64 8.11 6.19
C ALA A 208 -13.14 8.18 7.65
N ASP A 209 -13.72 7.10 8.15
CA ASP A 209 -14.18 7.00 9.54
C ASP A 209 -13.00 6.95 10.52
N ALA A 210 -11.96 6.18 10.23
CA ALA A 210 -10.74 6.13 11.04
C ALA A 210 -10.05 7.50 11.14
N VAL A 211 -9.97 8.25 10.02
CA VAL A 211 -9.40 9.61 10.00
C VAL A 211 -10.26 10.56 10.85
N ARG A 212 -11.59 10.49 10.75
CA ARG A 212 -12.47 11.33 11.59
C ARG A 212 -12.27 11.04 13.07
N ARG A 213 -12.18 9.76 13.47
CA ARG A 213 -11.92 9.36 14.86
C ARG A 213 -10.57 9.84 15.35
N ALA A 214 -9.52 9.69 14.54
CA ALA A 214 -8.19 10.20 14.88
C ALA A 214 -8.16 11.72 15.06
N ALA A 215 -8.89 12.47 14.21
CA ALA A 215 -9.01 13.91 14.34
C ALA A 215 -9.76 14.32 15.61
N ALA A 216 -10.86 13.63 15.96
CA ALA A 216 -11.62 13.87 17.18
C ALA A 216 -10.79 13.56 18.44
N GLY A 217 -10.04 12.46 18.44
CA GLY A 217 -9.12 12.10 19.53
C GLY A 217 -7.99 13.11 19.71
N ALA A 218 -7.47 13.68 18.63
CA ALA A 218 -6.43 14.70 18.69
C ALA A 218 -6.91 16.02 19.29
N VAL A 219 -8.20 16.35 19.17
CA VAL A 219 -8.80 17.53 19.78
C VAL A 219 -8.96 17.37 21.30
N HIS A 220 -9.16 16.13 21.78
CA HIS A 220 -9.33 15.82 23.21
C HIS A 220 -8.03 15.48 23.92
N ALA A 221 -6.90 15.32 23.21
CA ALA A 221 -5.61 15.08 23.84
C ALA A 221 -5.15 16.35 24.59
N PRO A 222 -4.81 16.28 25.90
CA PRO A 222 -4.31 17.44 26.63
C PRO A 222 -3.06 17.95 25.94
N ARG A 223 -3.04 19.25 25.66
CA ARG A 223 -1.89 19.92 25.09
C ARG A 223 -0.76 19.86 26.12
N ILE A 224 0.20 18.96 25.92
CA ILE A 224 1.41 18.93 26.73
C ILE A 224 2.17 20.22 26.38
N GLU A 225 2.00 21.26 27.19
CA GLU A 225 2.90 22.41 27.14
C GLU A 225 4.30 21.91 27.48
N ARG A 226 5.17 21.95 26.49
CA ARG A 226 6.59 21.71 26.73
C ARG A 226 7.04 22.87 27.63
N SER A 227 7.19 22.61 28.93
CA SER A 227 7.86 23.51 29.85
C SER A 227 9.21 23.89 29.22
N PRO A 228 9.55 25.17 29.12
CA PRO A 228 10.86 25.56 28.67
C PRO A 228 11.85 24.96 29.65
N VAL A 229 12.72 24.07 29.19
CA VAL A 229 13.86 23.56 29.95
C VAL A 229 14.69 24.82 30.30
N GLY A 230 14.61 25.22 31.56
CA GLY A 230 15.42 26.29 32.11
C GLY A 230 16.89 25.93 31.92
N ILE A 231 17.56 26.64 31.05
CA ILE A 231 19.03 26.62 30.95
C ILE A 231 19.53 27.23 32.25
N SER A 232 19.82 26.36 33.22
CA SER A 232 20.52 26.75 34.44
C SER A 232 21.89 27.33 34.04
N ALA A 233 22.07 28.62 34.21
CA ALA A 233 23.33 29.30 34.03
C ALA A 233 24.36 28.65 34.98
N ARG A 234 25.45 28.17 34.42
CA ARG A 234 26.63 27.70 35.15
C ARG A 234 27.26 28.87 35.87
N PRO A 235 27.52 28.82 37.19
CA PRO A 235 28.30 29.86 37.84
C PRO A 235 29.76 29.80 37.39
N GLU A 236 30.27 30.92 36.90
CA GLU A 236 31.71 31.10 36.69
C GLU A 236 32.39 31.12 38.04
N HIS A 237 33.36 30.24 38.23
CA HIS A 237 34.35 30.35 39.33
C HIS A 237 35.59 31.09 38.81
N VAL A 238 35.89 32.15 39.53
CA VAL A 238 37.13 32.94 39.54
C VAL A 238 38.33 32.01 39.86
#